data_d91e4f0cd2565fdbc206a91cffcd9a35
#
_entry.id   d91e4f0cd2565fdbc206a91cffcd9a35
#
_cell.length_a   1.000
_cell.length_b   1.000
_cell.length_c   1.000
_cell.angle_alpha   90.00
_cell.angle_beta   90.00
_cell.angle_gamma   90.00
#
_symmetry.space_group_name_H-M   'P 1'
#
loop_
_entity.id
_entity.type
_entity.pdbx_description
1 polymer ?
#
loop_
_entity_poly.entity_id
_entity_poly.type
_entity_poly.pdbx_seq_one_letter_code
_entity_poly.pdbx_strand_id
1 'polypeptide(L)'
;MHTYCPKYGQLTIFMEKTIDETIQGKKLILESKAKNKKKLFIESYGCAMNFSDSEIIASILSKEGYNTTTLLEEADLVLINTCSIRDKAEQTVRKRLEKYNAVKRINPKMKVGVLGCMAERLKSKFLEEEKIVDLVVGPDAYKDLPNLISEVEQGRNAVNVVLSKDETYGDVSPVRLNSNGVTSLVSITRGCDNMCTFCVVPFTRGRERSREPQSIILEINDLWQKGYKEVTLLGQNVDSYLWYGGGLKKDFNKASEIQKATAVDFALLLDMCAKSHPKMRFRFSTSNPQDMSLSVIKTMAKHQNVCNHVHLPVQSGSNRILKEMNRQHTREEYISLVNNIKSIIPDCTISQDMICGFPTETEQDHQDTLSLMKEIVYSFGFMYIYSERPGTLAERKLDDDINFEIKKRRLAEVVELQRSHGLIRTKEFINQTVEILIEKESKKSNTKWSGRSPHNIVAVFPKESYEIGDFVLVKIKDCTSATLIGEAIGLSENN
;
A
#
# COMPACT_ATOMS: atom_id res chain seq x y z
N MET A 1 -21.62 24.69 -17.95
CA MET A 1 -22.54 24.54 -16.79
C MET A 1 -22.46 23.09 -16.34
N HIS A 2 -21.60 22.75 -15.37
CA HIS A 2 -21.55 21.43 -14.82
C HIS A 2 -22.31 21.40 -13.51
N THR A 3 -23.42 20.70 -13.54
CA THR A 3 -24.33 20.51 -12.41
C THR A 3 -23.69 19.58 -11.39
N TYR A 4 -23.44 20.12 -10.22
CA TYR A 4 -22.97 19.44 -9.02
C TYR A 4 -24.02 18.45 -8.52
N CYS A 5 -23.70 17.17 -8.41
CA CYS A 5 -24.56 16.17 -7.81
C CYS A 5 -24.03 15.79 -6.39
N PRO A 6 -24.74 16.14 -5.30
CA PRO A 6 -24.22 16.05 -3.93
C PRO A 6 -24.63 14.78 -3.16
N LYS A 7 -24.74 13.59 -3.80
CA LYS A 7 -25.26 12.38 -3.11
C LYS A 7 -24.37 11.15 -3.10
N TYR A 8 -23.03 11.27 -3.12
CA TYR A 8 -22.13 10.10 -3.10
C TYR A 8 -21.35 9.89 -1.79
N GLY A 9 -21.96 10.24 -0.66
CA GLY A 9 -21.31 10.18 0.66
C GLY A 9 -21.35 8.82 1.40
N GLN A 10 -21.96 7.75 0.86
CA GLN A 10 -22.28 6.58 1.70
C GLN A 10 -22.05 5.18 1.12
N LEU A 11 -21.31 5.01 0.03
CA LEU A 11 -20.98 3.66 -0.49
C LEU A 11 -19.50 3.24 -0.28
N THR A 12 -18.84 3.84 0.67
CA THR A 12 -17.55 3.35 1.19
C THR A 12 -17.82 2.44 2.39
N ILE A 13 -18.42 1.29 2.15
CA ILE A 13 -18.82 0.38 3.22
C ILE A 13 -17.86 -0.79 3.28
N PHE A 14 -17.16 -0.91 4.40
CA PHE A 14 -16.50 -2.09 4.96
C PHE A 14 -15.52 -2.82 4.04
N MET A 15 -14.35 -2.22 3.93
CA MET A 15 -13.17 -2.90 3.46
C MET A 15 -12.17 -2.88 4.61
N GLU A 16 -11.75 -4.02 5.08
CA GLU A 16 -10.59 -4.08 5.95
C GLU A 16 -9.35 -3.77 5.12
N LYS A 17 -8.70 -2.73 5.52
CA LYS A 17 -7.66 -2.02 4.81
C LYS A 17 -6.33 -2.56 5.26
N THR A 18 -5.51 -3.04 4.35
CA THR A 18 -4.07 -3.27 4.56
C THR A 18 -3.36 -1.97 4.96
N ILE A 19 -4.02 -0.84 4.73
CA ILE A 19 -3.63 0.49 5.23
C ILE A 19 -4.83 1.05 5.96
N ASP A 20 -4.62 1.51 7.17
CA ASP A 20 -5.62 2.26 7.89
C ASP A 20 -5.90 3.57 7.13
N GLU A 21 -6.97 3.60 6.28
CA GLU A 21 -7.35 4.83 5.59
C GLU A 21 -7.69 5.96 6.57
N THR A 22 -7.79 5.68 7.87
CA THR A 22 -7.91 6.73 8.87
C THR A 22 -6.65 7.57 9.00
N ILE A 23 -5.51 7.10 8.46
CA ILE A 23 -4.27 7.91 8.38
C ILE A 23 -4.20 8.77 7.11
N GLN A 24 -5.11 8.60 6.13
CA GLN A 24 -5.19 9.48 4.96
C GLN A 24 -5.42 10.94 5.38
N GLY A 25 -4.48 11.82 5.00
CA GLY A 25 -4.51 13.23 5.39
C GLY A 25 -4.31 13.50 6.87
N LYS A 26 -3.88 12.51 7.66
CA LYS A 26 -3.38 12.79 9.00
C LYS A 26 -2.06 13.52 8.92
N LYS A 27 -1.88 14.42 9.86
CA LYS A 27 -0.62 15.10 10.11
C LYS A 27 0.38 14.08 10.60
N LEU A 28 1.51 13.95 9.89
CA LEU A 28 2.53 12.97 10.20
C LEU A 28 3.53 13.57 11.19
N ILE A 29 3.75 12.90 12.30
CA ILE A 29 4.57 13.39 13.40
C ILE A 29 5.78 12.46 13.58
N LEU A 30 6.95 13.07 13.71
CA LEU A 30 8.14 12.45 14.23
C LEU A 30 8.26 12.84 15.70
N GLU A 31 8.23 11.89 16.60
CA GLU A 31 8.55 12.10 18.01
C GLU A 31 10.07 12.31 18.15
N SER A 32 10.50 13.55 18.09
CA SER A 32 11.90 13.94 18.27
C SER A 32 12.06 14.94 19.39
N LYS A 33 13.04 14.71 20.28
CA LYS A 33 13.45 15.64 21.34
C LYS A 33 14.47 16.70 20.86
N ALA A 34 14.86 16.68 19.59
CA ALA A 34 15.86 17.62 19.06
C ALA A 34 15.27 19.03 18.92
N LYS A 35 16.02 20.05 19.39
CA LYS A 35 15.70 21.46 19.24
C LYS A 35 16.03 21.95 17.82
N ASN A 36 15.41 21.39 16.80
CA ASN A 36 15.56 21.87 15.43
C ASN A 36 14.71 23.12 15.20
N LYS A 37 15.18 24.02 14.36
CA LYS A 37 14.59 25.36 14.22
C LYS A 37 13.50 25.44 13.16
N LYS A 38 13.54 24.61 12.10
CA LYS A 38 12.56 24.64 10.99
C LYS A 38 11.42 23.64 11.22
N LYS A 39 10.19 24.03 10.87
CA LYS A 39 8.97 23.23 11.08
C LYS A 39 8.46 22.65 9.76
N LEU A 40 8.39 21.32 9.68
CA LEU A 40 7.82 20.58 8.56
C LEU A 40 6.40 20.11 8.91
N PHE A 41 5.43 20.55 8.11
CA PHE A 41 4.10 19.97 8.12
C PHE A 41 3.96 19.02 6.94
N ILE A 42 3.72 17.72 7.17
CA ILE A 42 3.62 16.72 6.12
C ILE A 42 2.32 15.94 6.23
N GLU A 43 1.58 15.84 5.11
CA GLU A 43 0.41 15.01 4.95
C GLU A 43 0.61 14.02 3.82
N SER A 44 0.12 12.79 3.98
CA SER A 44 0.19 11.74 2.97
C SER A 44 -1.19 11.24 2.56
N TYR A 45 -1.41 11.17 1.25
CA TYR A 45 -2.62 10.66 0.64
C TYR A 45 -2.27 9.55 -0.36
N GLY A 46 -2.95 8.41 -0.27
CA GLY A 46 -2.78 7.34 -1.25
C GLY A 46 -2.55 5.96 -0.64
N CYS A 47 -1.57 5.22 -1.15
CA CYS A 47 -1.28 3.85 -0.76
C CYS A 47 -0.16 3.76 0.29
N ALA A 48 0.13 2.53 0.78
CA ALA A 48 1.22 2.26 1.73
C ALA A 48 2.57 2.81 1.27
N MET A 49 2.84 2.75 -0.04
CA MET A 49 4.08 3.30 -0.59
C MET A 49 4.19 4.82 -0.40
N ASN A 50 3.08 5.58 -0.47
CA ASN A 50 3.14 7.02 -0.19
C ASN A 50 3.45 7.31 1.29
N PHE A 51 2.95 6.48 2.22
CA PHE A 51 3.33 6.61 3.63
C PHE A 51 4.80 6.26 3.84
N SER A 52 5.28 5.16 3.28
CA SER A 52 6.70 4.80 3.33
C SER A 52 7.60 5.88 2.70
N ASP A 53 7.19 6.46 1.57
CA ASP A 53 7.87 7.59 0.95
C ASP A 53 7.90 8.82 1.87
N SER A 54 6.81 9.10 2.61
CA SER A 54 6.78 10.22 3.56
C SER A 54 7.73 10.03 4.74
N GLU A 55 7.97 8.79 5.17
CA GLU A 55 8.98 8.45 6.19
C GLU A 55 10.40 8.68 5.68
N ILE A 56 10.66 8.35 4.40
CA ILE A 56 11.94 8.65 3.72
C ILE A 56 12.15 10.18 3.61
N ILE A 57 11.13 10.92 3.15
CA ILE A 57 11.16 12.38 3.03
C ILE A 57 11.46 13.04 4.38
N ALA A 58 10.76 12.63 5.43
CA ALA A 58 10.97 13.15 6.76
C ALA A 58 12.37 12.83 7.31
N SER A 59 12.91 11.64 6.98
CA SER A 59 14.29 11.27 7.33
C SER A 59 15.32 12.18 6.66
N ILE A 60 15.17 12.44 5.36
CA ILE A 60 16.06 13.33 4.60
C ILE A 60 16.02 14.75 5.21
N LEU A 61 14.80 15.30 5.41
CA LEU A 61 14.63 16.65 5.90
C LEU A 61 15.00 16.82 7.39
N SER A 62 14.93 15.76 8.18
CA SER A 62 15.39 15.78 9.58
C SER A 62 16.90 16.03 9.66
N LYS A 63 17.70 15.54 8.70
CA LYS A 63 19.14 15.81 8.59
C LYS A 63 19.43 17.27 8.23
N GLU A 64 18.48 17.92 7.55
CA GLU A 64 18.51 19.34 7.18
C GLU A 64 17.94 20.28 8.26
N GLY A 65 17.70 19.77 9.45
CA GLY A 65 17.26 20.56 10.58
C GLY A 65 15.75 20.80 10.66
N TYR A 66 14.93 20.02 9.95
CA TYR A 66 13.48 20.08 10.07
C TYR A 66 12.95 19.15 11.16
N ASN A 67 12.00 19.66 11.96
CA ASN A 67 11.13 18.86 12.85
C ASN A 67 9.70 18.89 12.35
N THR A 68 8.97 17.79 12.51
CA THR A 68 7.58 17.74 12.13
C THR A 68 6.71 18.55 13.12
N THR A 69 5.64 19.17 12.59
CA THR A 69 4.61 19.86 13.37
C THR A 69 3.21 19.42 12.95
N THR A 70 2.27 19.48 13.88
CA THR A 70 0.82 19.27 13.61
C THR A 70 0.10 20.57 13.33
N LEU A 71 0.73 21.71 13.59
CA LEU A 71 0.13 23.03 13.45
C LEU A 71 0.58 23.62 12.12
N LEU A 72 -0.35 23.74 11.19
CA LEU A 72 -0.10 24.27 9.86
C LEU A 72 0.42 25.73 9.90
N GLU A 73 -0.08 26.48 10.88
CA GLU A 73 0.22 27.90 11.10
C GLU A 73 1.69 28.12 11.51
N GLU A 74 2.33 27.10 12.09
CA GLU A 74 3.74 27.13 12.51
C GLU A 74 4.70 26.62 11.46
N ALA A 75 4.19 26.10 10.33
CA ALA A 75 5.02 25.44 9.35
C ALA A 75 5.86 26.43 8.54
N ASP A 76 7.16 26.16 8.42
CA ASP A 76 8.05 26.78 7.43
C ASP A 76 7.93 26.12 6.08
N LEU A 77 7.72 24.78 6.10
CA LEU A 77 7.56 23.95 4.90
C LEU A 77 6.35 23.03 5.06
N VAL A 78 5.46 23.09 4.09
CA VAL A 78 4.29 22.20 3.97
C VAL A 78 4.51 21.25 2.80
N LEU A 79 4.47 19.96 3.05
CA LEU A 79 4.59 18.93 2.02
C LEU A 79 3.33 18.07 1.99
N ILE A 80 2.79 17.87 0.78
CA ILE A 80 1.68 16.97 0.54
C ILE A 80 2.12 15.85 -0.40
N ASN A 81 2.24 14.64 0.13
CA ASN A 81 2.61 13.45 -0.66
C ASN A 81 1.34 12.81 -1.21
N THR A 82 1.29 12.60 -2.52
CA THR A 82 0.06 12.37 -3.24
C THR A 82 0.10 11.14 -4.14
N CYS A 83 -1.07 10.48 -4.25
CA CYS A 83 -1.29 9.36 -5.15
C CYS A 83 -2.00 9.81 -6.43
N SER A 84 -1.71 9.14 -7.55
CA SER A 84 -2.37 9.36 -8.84
C SER A 84 -3.37 8.26 -9.22
N ILE A 85 -3.59 7.28 -8.33
CA ILE A 85 -4.41 6.10 -8.62
C ILE A 85 -5.91 6.39 -8.44
N ARG A 86 -6.29 7.39 -7.63
CA ARG A 86 -7.69 7.68 -7.27
C ARG A 86 -8.06 9.13 -7.55
N ASP A 87 -9.12 9.40 -8.32
CA ASP A 87 -9.60 10.77 -8.59
C ASP A 87 -9.95 11.55 -7.34
N LYS A 88 -10.55 10.86 -6.38
CA LYS A 88 -10.88 11.46 -5.07
C LYS A 88 -9.63 11.98 -4.34
N ALA A 89 -8.48 11.36 -4.55
CA ALA A 89 -7.23 11.82 -3.95
C ALA A 89 -6.80 13.17 -4.56
N GLU A 90 -6.88 13.32 -5.88
CA GLU A 90 -6.55 14.58 -6.55
C GLU A 90 -7.47 15.73 -6.12
N GLN A 91 -8.79 15.51 -6.13
CA GLN A 91 -9.74 16.49 -5.64
C GLN A 91 -9.51 16.87 -4.17
N THR A 92 -9.16 15.91 -3.35
CA THR A 92 -8.84 16.15 -1.94
C THR A 92 -7.60 17.02 -1.81
N VAL A 93 -6.55 16.74 -2.60
CA VAL A 93 -5.32 17.53 -2.62
C VAL A 93 -5.61 18.98 -3.01
N ARG A 94 -6.36 19.23 -4.09
CA ARG A 94 -6.72 20.59 -4.53
C ARG A 94 -7.47 21.36 -3.44
N LYS A 95 -8.42 20.73 -2.75
CA LYS A 95 -9.12 21.33 -1.59
C LYS A 95 -8.17 21.59 -0.41
N ARG A 96 -7.15 20.75 -0.20
CA ARG A 96 -6.13 21.01 0.83
C ARG A 96 -5.28 22.22 0.49
N LEU A 97 -4.90 22.39 -0.78
CA LEU A 97 -4.13 23.55 -1.24
C LEU A 97 -4.88 24.86 -1.01
N GLU A 98 -6.22 24.90 -1.15
CA GLU A 98 -7.03 26.07 -0.80
C GLU A 98 -6.86 26.46 0.69
N LYS A 99 -6.83 25.47 1.61
CA LYS A 99 -6.58 25.71 3.04
C LYS A 99 -5.18 26.20 3.30
N TYR A 100 -4.18 25.63 2.63
CA TYR A 100 -2.79 26.08 2.75
C TYR A 100 -2.62 27.52 2.25
N ASN A 101 -3.36 27.88 1.18
CA ASN A 101 -3.35 29.24 0.65
C ASN A 101 -3.86 30.27 1.67
N ALA A 102 -4.90 29.92 2.44
CA ALA A 102 -5.37 30.80 3.50
C ALA A 102 -4.29 31.08 4.57
N VAL A 103 -3.54 30.05 4.96
CA VAL A 103 -2.43 30.19 5.94
C VAL A 103 -1.23 30.90 5.31
N LYS A 104 -0.86 30.60 4.07
CA LYS A 104 0.26 31.24 3.36
C LYS A 104 0.05 32.75 3.18
N ARG A 105 -1.20 33.22 3.08
CA ARG A 105 -1.50 34.68 3.06
C ARG A 105 -1.14 35.35 4.37
N ILE A 106 -1.22 34.65 5.50
CA ILE A 106 -0.85 35.15 6.83
C ILE A 106 0.65 34.96 7.08
N ASN A 107 1.21 33.83 6.63
CA ASN A 107 2.64 33.50 6.69
C ASN A 107 3.24 33.36 5.28
N PRO A 108 3.59 34.47 4.61
CA PRO A 108 4.10 34.44 3.22
C PRO A 108 5.46 33.71 3.05
N LYS A 109 6.19 33.48 4.14
CA LYS A 109 7.46 32.75 4.13
C LYS A 109 7.27 31.24 4.02
N MET A 110 6.08 30.73 4.37
CA MET A 110 5.74 29.32 4.28
C MET A 110 5.87 28.81 2.85
N LYS A 111 6.61 27.73 2.66
CA LYS A 111 6.77 27.05 1.37
C LYS A 111 5.83 25.85 1.27
N VAL A 112 5.30 25.62 0.07
CA VAL A 112 4.35 24.52 -0.20
C VAL A 112 4.88 23.64 -1.31
N GLY A 113 5.03 22.34 -1.02
CA GLY A 113 5.47 21.32 -1.97
C GLY A 113 4.45 20.22 -2.19
N VAL A 114 4.32 19.78 -3.44
CA VAL A 114 3.53 18.61 -3.84
C VAL A 114 4.46 17.50 -4.30
N LEU A 115 4.30 16.33 -3.70
CA LEU A 115 5.20 15.20 -3.87
C LEU A 115 4.47 13.95 -4.36
N GLY A 116 5.23 12.98 -4.88
CA GLY A 116 4.73 11.64 -5.19
C GLY A 116 4.16 11.48 -6.61
N CYS A 117 3.30 10.48 -6.78
CA CYS A 117 2.82 10.06 -8.11
C CYS A 117 2.01 11.14 -8.85
N MET A 118 1.27 11.99 -8.14
CA MET A 118 0.53 13.10 -8.75
C MET A 118 1.49 14.20 -9.25
N ALA A 119 2.54 14.49 -8.47
CA ALA A 119 3.59 15.42 -8.86
C ALA A 119 4.29 14.94 -10.15
N GLU A 120 4.65 13.65 -10.23
CA GLU A 120 5.25 13.06 -11.43
C GLU A 120 4.34 13.15 -12.65
N ARG A 121 3.05 12.90 -12.48
CA ARG A 121 2.09 12.94 -13.59
C ARG A 121 1.82 14.35 -14.12
N LEU A 122 1.65 15.33 -13.25
CA LEU A 122 1.28 16.69 -13.61
C LEU A 122 2.50 17.59 -13.92
N LYS A 123 3.65 17.26 -13.35
CA LYS A 123 4.95 17.95 -13.61
C LYS A 123 4.86 19.47 -13.41
N SER A 124 5.51 20.24 -14.28
CA SER A 124 5.49 21.70 -14.22
C SER A 124 4.10 22.32 -14.39
N LYS A 125 3.18 21.63 -15.10
CA LYS A 125 1.80 22.09 -15.28
C LYS A 125 1.11 22.38 -13.94
N PHE A 126 1.47 21.63 -12.89
CA PHE A 126 0.93 21.84 -11.55
C PHE A 126 1.28 23.21 -10.96
N LEU A 127 2.49 23.74 -11.22
CA LEU A 127 2.90 25.10 -10.81
C LEU A 127 2.13 26.19 -11.57
N GLU A 128 1.76 25.92 -12.81
CA GLU A 128 0.98 26.84 -13.63
C GLU A 128 -0.48 26.93 -13.14
N GLU A 129 -1.06 25.80 -12.79
CA GLU A 129 -2.46 25.69 -12.32
C GLU A 129 -2.61 26.16 -10.87
N GLU A 130 -1.66 25.82 -9.99
CA GLU A 130 -1.76 26.02 -8.55
C GLU A 130 -0.66 26.98 -8.05
N LYS A 131 -0.92 28.28 -8.14
CA LYS A 131 0.06 29.37 -7.80
C LYS A 131 0.58 29.34 -6.38
N ILE A 132 -0.07 28.60 -5.48
CA ILE A 132 0.40 28.40 -4.10
C ILE A 132 1.59 27.46 -4.01
N VAL A 133 1.76 26.56 -5.00
CA VAL A 133 2.78 25.51 -4.97
C VAL A 133 4.10 26.11 -5.41
N ASP A 134 5.13 25.97 -4.57
CA ASP A 134 6.49 26.44 -4.81
C ASP A 134 7.39 25.31 -5.37
N LEU A 135 7.01 24.02 -5.08
CA LEU A 135 7.88 22.86 -5.26
C LEU A 135 7.08 21.65 -5.73
N VAL A 136 7.55 20.96 -6.80
CA VAL A 136 6.94 19.72 -7.33
C VAL A 136 8.01 18.65 -7.47
N VAL A 137 7.84 17.49 -6.77
CA VAL A 137 8.87 16.44 -6.70
C VAL A 137 8.29 15.06 -6.96
N GLY A 138 8.83 14.37 -7.96
CA GLY A 138 8.48 12.99 -8.29
C GLY A 138 9.01 11.98 -7.27
N PRO A 139 8.50 10.71 -7.32
CA PRO A 139 8.84 9.69 -6.32
C PRO A 139 10.32 9.30 -6.26
N ASP A 140 11.09 9.55 -7.30
CA ASP A 140 12.51 9.17 -7.38
C ASP A 140 13.47 10.34 -7.13
N ALA A 141 12.94 11.53 -6.80
CA ALA A 141 13.73 12.75 -6.63
C ALA A 141 13.78 13.27 -5.18
N TYR A 142 13.38 12.47 -4.19
CA TYR A 142 13.32 12.93 -2.79
C TYR A 142 14.70 13.30 -2.20
N LYS A 143 15.79 12.67 -2.66
CA LYS A 143 17.15 13.03 -2.24
C LYS A 143 17.57 14.44 -2.65
N ASP A 144 16.92 14.98 -3.67
CA ASP A 144 17.17 16.34 -4.16
C ASP A 144 16.37 17.43 -3.41
N LEU A 145 15.49 17.02 -2.49
CA LEU A 145 14.66 17.96 -1.71
C LEU A 145 15.47 19.10 -1.05
N PRO A 146 16.64 18.87 -0.43
CA PRO A 146 17.44 19.96 0.15
C PRO A 146 17.81 21.05 -0.86
N ASN A 147 18.26 20.64 -2.06
CA ASN A 147 18.63 21.58 -3.12
C ASN A 147 17.41 22.36 -3.63
N LEU A 148 16.30 21.64 -3.92
CA LEU A 148 15.06 22.23 -4.42
C LEU A 148 14.45 23.23 -3.41
N ILE A 149 14.52 22.92 -2.12
CA ILE A 149 14.06 23.82 -1.05
C ILE A 149 14.94 25.08 -1.02
N SER A 150 16.26 24.94 -1.17
CA SER A 150 17.18 26.10 -1.25
C SER A 150 16.85 27.00 -2.44
N GLU A 151 16.52 26.45 -3.60
CA GLU A 151 16.07 27.23 -4.77
C GLU A 151 14.77 27.98 -4.48
N VAL A 152 13.81 27.34 -3.82
CA VAL A 152 12.54 27.94 -3.43
C VAL A 152 12.74 29.06 -2.38
N GLU A 153 13.67 28.89 -1.45
CA GLU A 153 14.03 29.92 -0.47
C GLU A 153 14.65 31.16 -1.14
N GLN A 154 15.31 30.99 -2.30
CA GLN A 154 15.82 32.05 -3.16
C GLN A 154 14.75 32.72 -4.05
N GLY A 155 13.49 32.31 -3.93
CA GLY A 155 12.35 32.90 -4.66
C GLY A 155 12.10 32.30 -6.05
N ARG A 156 12.68 31.15 -6.38
CA ARG A 156 12.42 30.39 -7.61
C ARG A 156 11.44 29.26 -7.34
N ASN A 157 10.65 28.89 -8.33
CA ASN A 157 9.88 27.64 -8.29
C ASN A 157 10.79 26.48 -8.69
N ALA A 158 10.64 25.32 -8.02
CA ALA A 158 11.49 24.16 -8.25
C ALA A 158 10.68 22.92 -8.68
N VAL A 159 11.18 22.19 -9.68
CA VAL A 159 10.57 20.96 -10.19
C VAL A 159 11.63 19.91 -10.42
N ASN A 160 11.46 18.72 -9.81
CA ASN A 160 12.24 17.54 -10.17
C ASN A 160 11.31 16.32 -10.24
N VAL A 161 11.05 15.83 -11.45
CA VAL A 161 10.15 14.73 -11.77
C VAL A 161 10.85 13.69 -12.67
N VAL A 162 12.11 13.43 -12.39
CA VAL A 162 12.92 12.45 -13.12
C VAL A 162 12.67 11.06 -12.56
N LEU A 163 12.33 10.09 -13.44
CA LEU A 163 12.25 8.69 -13.10
C LEU A 163 13.64 8.05 -13.16
N SER A 164 14.13 7.61 -12.01
CA SER A 164 15.43 6.95 -11.88
C SER A 164 15.40 5.51 -12.36
N LYS A 165 16.56 5.01 -12.81
CA LYS A 165 16.77 3.60 -13.13
C LYS A 165 17.31 2.79 -11.95
N ASP A 166 17.87 3.47 -10.95
CA ASP A 166 18.64 2.84 -9.87
C ASP A 166 18.12 3.19 -8.46
N GLU A 167 17.38 4.33 -8.30
CA GLU A 167 16.98 4.79 -6.98
C GLU A 167 15.98 3.88 -6.28
N THR A 168 16.37 3.35 -5.14
CA THR A 168 15.55 2.50 -4.26
C THR A 168 15.44 3.04 -2.83
N TYR A 169 16.19 4.11 -2.50
CA TYR A 169 16.34 4.66 -1.14
C TYR A 169 16.89 3.66 -0.12
N GLY A 170 17.65 2.66 -0.60
CA GLY A 170 18.26 1.64 0.25
C GLY A 170 19.30 2.17 1.24
N ASP A 171 19.88 3.32 0.96
CA ASP A 171 20.85 4.06 1.78
C ASP A 171 20.20 5.06 2.75
N VAL A 172 18.88 5.25 2.69
CA VAL A 172 18.13 6.11 3.61
C VAL A 172 17.47 5.25 4.68
N SER A 173 17.83 5.46 5.95
CA SER A 173 17.12 4.85 7.08
C SER A 173 15.84 5.66 7.36
N PRO A 174 14.63 5.13 7.10
CA PRO A 174 13.40 5.89 7.28
C PRO A 174 13.13 6.18 8.76
N VAL A 175 12.61 7.38 9.04
CA VAL A 175 12.00 7.68 10.35
C VAL A 175 10.58 7.16 10.39
N ARG A 176 10.07 6.77 11.56
CA ARG A 176 8.71 6.24 11.68
C ARG A 176 7.76 7.35 12.08
N LEU A 177 6.78 7.62 11.20
CA LEU A 177 5.79 8.68 11.38
C LEU A 177 4.48 8.08 11.89
N ASN A 178 3.90 8.66 12.95
CA ASN A 178 2.65 8.17 13.56
C ASN A 178 2.67 6.66 13.84
N SER A 179 3.81 6.13 14.22
CA SER A 179 3.97 4.70 14.48
C SER A 179 3.15 4.26 15.70
N ASN A 180 2.62 3.03 15.63
CA ASN A 180 2.07 2.36 16.80
C ASN A 180 3.15 1.63 17.63
N GLY A 181 4.42 1.69 17.21
CA GLY A 181 5.55 1.00 17.84
C GLY A 181 5.56 -0.52 17.63
N VAL A 182 4.59 -1.08 16.90
CA VAL A 182 4.37 -2.52 16.79
C VAL A 182 4.56 -3.02 15.36
N THR A 183 3.98 -2.32 14.38
CA THR A 183 3.98 -2.72 12.97
C THR A 183 4.68 -1.68 12.11
N SER A 184 5.43 -2.11 11.09
CA SER A 184 6.13 -1.23 10.18
C SER A 184 6.08 -1.71 8.73
N LEU A 185 6.29 -0.75 7.82
CA LEU A 185 6.35 -0.99 6.38
C LEU A 185 7.81 -0.92 5.92
N VAL A 186 8.25 -1.87 5.10
CA VAL A 186 9.60 -1.87 4.52
C VAL A 186 9.48 -2.00 3.00
N SER A 187 9.85 -0.95 2.28
CA SER A 187 9.85 -0.95 0.81
C SER A 187 11.00 -1.82 0.28
N ILE A 188 10.67 -2.80 -0.57
CA ILE A 188 11.63 -3.72 -1.17
C ILE A 188 11.79 -3.55 -2.69
N THR A 189 10.73 -3.05 -3.37
CA THR A 189 10.75 -2.77 -4.81
C THR A 189 10.14 -1.42 -5.11
N ARG A 190 10.54 -0.81 -6.23
CA ARG A 190 9.98 0.43 -6.77
C ARG A 190 9.74 0.28 -8.26
N GLY A 191 8.62 0.84 -8.75
CA GLY A 191 8.19 0.71 -10.14
C GLY A 191 7.53 -0.64 -10.43
N CYS A 192 7.07 -0.83 -11.66
CA CYS A 192 6.42 -2.08 -12.09
C CYS A 192 6.55 -2.25 -13.60
N ASP A 193 6.88 -3.47 -14.03
CA ASP A 193 7.09 -3.81 -15.43
C ASP A 193 5.86 -4.48 -16.09
N ASN A 194 4.78 -4.74 -15.34
CA ASN A 194 3.62 -5.48 -15.86
C ASN A 194 2.78 -4.73 -16.88
N MET A 195 2.89 -3.40 -16.96
CA MET A 195 2.22 -2.56 -17.96
C MET A 195 0.73 -2.86 -18.15
N CYS A 196 0.01 -3.14 -17.06
CA CYS A 196 -1.46 -3.29 -17.10
C CYS A 196 -2.09 -2.04 -17.72
N THR A 197 -3.06 -2.19 -18.63
CA THR A 197 -3.55 -1.10 -19.48
C THR A 197 -4.20 0.04 -18.69
N PHE A 198 -4.80 -0.25 -17.54
CA PHE A 198 -5.45 0.74 -16.65
C PHE A 198 -4.50 1.41 -15.66
N CYS A 199 -3.24 0.96 -15.56
CA CYS A 199 -2.35 1.30 -14.46
C CYS A 199 -1.41 2.47 -14.79
N VAL A 200 -1.35 3.46 -13.89
CA VAL A 200 -0.44 4.62 -14.00
C VAL A 200 0.95 4.38 -13.40
N VAL A 201 1.14 3.29 -12.65
CA VAL A 201 2.38 3.04 -11.90
C VAL A 201 3.63 3.08 -12.77
N PRO A 202 3.70 2.41 -13.94
CA PRO A 202 4.89 2.48 -14.79
C PRO A 202 5.25 3.89 -15.24
N PHE A 203 4.27 4.78 -15.32
CA PHE A 203 4.44 6.16 -15.77
C PHE A 203 4.74 7.15 -14.63
N THR A 204 4.43 6.77 -13.38
CA THR A 204 4.63 7.64 -12.21
C THR A 204 5.70 7.15 -11.24
N ARG A 205 6.07 5.87 -11.30
CA ARG A 205 7.12 5.26 -10.47
C ARG A 205 8.20 4.53 -11.29
N GLY A 206 8.08 4.59 -12.62
CA GLY A 206 9.06 4.03 -13.54
C GLY A 206 9.06 2.51 -13.61
N ARG A 207 10.14 2.00 -14.18
CA ARG A 207 10.40 0.58 -14.37
C ARG A 207 10.80 -0.06 -13.05
N GLU A 208 10.61 -1.38 -12.97
CA GLU A 208 10.86 -2.15 -11.76
C GLU A 208 12.34 -2.27 -11.42
N ARG A 209 12.66 -1.99 -10.17
CA ARG A 209 13.98 -2.16 -9.56
C ARG A 209 13.85 -2.60 -8.10
N SER A 210 14.73 -3.51 -7.72
CA SER A 210 14.74 -4.13 -6.40
C SER A 210 15.79 -3.50 -5.50
N ARG A 211 15.44 -3.28 -4.26
CA ARG A 211 16.35 -2.81 -3.21
C ARG A 211 17.31 -3.91 -2.81
N GLU A 212 18.54 -3.57 -2.45
CA GLU A 212 19.55 -4.52 -1.99
C GLU A 212 19.06 -5.33 -0.76
N PRO A 213 19.18 -6.68 -0.77
CA PRO A 213 18.73 -7.53 0.31
C PRO A 213 19.31 -7.14 1.66
N GLN A 214 20.63 -6.88 1.71
CA GLN A 214 21.31 -6.54 2.95
C GLN A 214 20.77 -5.26 3.58
N SER A 215 20.44 -4.23 2.77
CA SER A 215 19.86 -2.99 3.26
C SER A 215 18.46 -3.20 3.86
N ILE A 216 17.69 -4.16 3.32
CA ILE A 216 16.38 -4.56 3.84
C ILE A 216 16.55 -5.23 5.21
N ILE A 217 17.47 -6.17 5.32
CA ILE A 217 17.76 -6.89 6.59
C ILE A 217 18.26 -5.91 7.67
N LEU A 218 19.11 -4.94 7.31
CA LEU A 218 19.56 -3.90 8.26
C LEU A 218 18.41 -3.05 8.79
N GLU A 219 17.46 -2.68 7.94
CA GLU A 219 16.25 -1.93 8.35
C GLU A 219 15.36 -2.79 9.26
N ILE A 220 15.19 -4.08 8.96
CA ILE A 220 14.44 -5.03 9.80
C ILE A 220 15.13 -5.19 11.17
N ASN A 221 16.46 -5.29 11.21
CA ASN A 221 17.21 -5.35 12.47
C ASN A 221 17.00 -4.10 13.34
N ASP A 222 17.06 -2.91 12.74
CA ASP A 222 16.78 -1.64 13.43
C ASP A 222 15.36 -1.60 13.99
N LEU A 223 14.37 -2.07 13.23
CA LEU A 223 12.98 -2.18 13.69
C LEU A 223 12.85 -3.15 14.88
N TRP A 224 13.49 -4.31 14.79
CA TRP A 224 13.48 -5.28 15.89
C TRP A 224 14.07 -4.69 17.16
N GLN A 225 15.22 -4.01 17.08
CA GLN A 225 15.85 -3.34 18.22
C GLN A 225 14.97 -2.24 18.83
N LYS A 226 14.11 -1.60 18.04
CA LYS A 226 13.13 -0.62 18.47
C LYS A 226 11.83 -1.23 18.99
N GLY A 227 11.73 -2.55 19.10
CA GLY A 227 10.58 -3.26 19.67
C GLY A 227 9.45 -3.57 18.69
N TYR A 228 9.62 -3.35 17.38
CA TYR A 228 8.60 -3.72 16.40
C TYR A 228 8.44 -5.23 16.31
N LYS A 229 7.22 -5.69 16.19
CA LYS A 229 6.81 -7.10 16.19
C LYS A 229 6.40 -7.63 14.81
N GLU A 230 5.99 -6.75 13.90
CA GLU A 230 5.58 -7.13 12.55
C GLU A 230 6.13 -6.18 11.50
N VAL A 231 6.58 -6.75 10.37
CA VAL A 231 7.00 -6.02 9.18
C VAL A 231 6.17 -6.45 7.99
N THR A 232 5.66 -5.46 7.25
CA THR A 232 5.05 -5.70 5.92
C THR A 232 6.02 -5.27 4.83
N LEU A 233 6.47 -6.23 4.01
CA LEU A 233 7.27 -5.97 2.81
C LEU A 233 6.40 -5.36 1.73
N LEU A 234 6.82 -4.20 1.21
CA LEU A 234 6.04 -3.40 0.26
C LEU A 234 6.72 -3.27 -1.10
N GLY A 235 5.88 -3.26 -2.15
CA GLY A 235 6.24 -2.92 -3.51
C GLY A 235 5.00 -2.65 -4.34
N GLN A 236 5.17 -2.34 -5.61
CA GLN A 236 4.08 -2.31 -6.58
C GLN A 236 3.73 -3.71 -7.10
N ASN A 237 4.68 -4.63 -6.98
CA ASN A 237 4.57 -6.07 -7.21
C ASN A 237 5.74 -6.73 -6.44
N VAL A 238 5.49 -7.26 -5.26
CA VAL A 238 6.56 -7.79 -4.40
C VAL A 238 7.09 -9.13 -4.89
N ASP A 239 6.24 -9.95 -5.50
CA ASP A 239 6.61 -11.29 -5.97
C ASP A 239 7.63 -11.24 -7.11
N SER A 240 7.69 -10.13 -7.80
CA SER A 240 8.63 -9.91 -8.89
C SER A 240 10.01 -9.43 -8.43
N TYR A 241 10.23 -9.25 -7.12
CA TYR A 241 11.52 -8.86 -6.58
C TYR A 241 12.65 -9.71 -7.13
N LEU A 242 13.66 -9.04 -7.70
CA LEU A 242 14.86 -9.68 -8.23
C LEU A 242 16.02 -8.70 -8.13
N TRP A 243 16.92 -8.96 -7.18
CA TRP A 243 18.15 -8.19 -7.04
C TRP A 243 19.35 -8.99 -7.55
N TYR A 244 20.18 -8.38 -8.39
CA TYR A 244 21.35 -9.00 -9.01
C TYR A 244 22.56 -8.05 -9.07
N GLY A 245 22.66 -7.15 -8.06
CA GLY A 245 23.69 -6.12 -7.97
C GLY A 245 23.18 -4.71 -8.31
N GLY A 246 21.86 -4.52 -8.47
CA GLY A 246 21.20 -3.25 -8.81
C GLY A 246 20.75 -3.17 -10.27
N GLY A 247 20.10 -2.06 -10.62
CA GLY A 247 19.56 -1.81 -11.95
C GLY A 247 18.12 -2.31 -12.17
N LEU A 248 17.67 -2.26 -13.44
CA LEU A 248 16.30 -2.59 -13.82
C LEU A 248 16.10 -4.10 -13.96
N LYS A 249 15.02 -4.64 -13.40
CA LYS A 249 14.66 -6.07 -13.53
C LYS A 249 14.69 -6.57 -14.99
N LYS A 250 14.17 -5.80 -15.92
CA LYS A 250 14.13 -6.16 -17.36
C LYS A 250 15.52 -6.41 -17.98
N ASP A 251 16.58 -5.89 -17.40
CA ASP A 251 17.95 -6.01 -17.89
C ASP A 251 18.68 -7.26 -17.33
N PHE A 252 18.03 -8.04 -16.44
CA PHE A 252 18.59 -9.24 -15.83
C PHE A 252 19.18 -10.25 -16.85
N ASN A 253 18.54 -10.42 -18.00
CA ASN A 253 19.04 -11.32 -19.04
C ASN A 253 20.43 -10.91 -19.57
N LYS A 254 20.80 -9.62 -19.45
CA LYS A 254 22.11 -9.06 -19.84
C LYS A 254 23.14 -9.13 -18.71
N ALA A 255 22.73 -9.54 -17.51
CA ALA A 255 23.62 -9.65 -16.35
C ALA A 255 24.70 -10.73 -16.58
N SER A 256 25.86 -10.55 -15.96
CA SER A 256 26.94 -11.54 -15.98
C SER A 256 26.53 -12.84 -15.31
N GLU A 257 27.20 -13.93 -15.62
CA GLU A 257 26.92 -15.23 -14.99
C GLU A 257 27.11 -15.20 -13.48
N ILE A 258 28.05 -14.39 -12.96
CA ILE A 258 28.23 -14.17 -11.52
C ILE A 258 27.01 -13.48 -10.93
N GLN A 259 26.51 -12.42 -11.55
CA GLN A 259 25.31 -11.69 -11.10
C GLN A 259 24.07 -12.59 -11.11
N LYS A 260 23.92 -13.43 -12.16
CA LYS A 260 22.82 -14.40 -12.23
C LYS A 260 22.90 -15.45 -11.15
N ALA A 261 24.09 -15.97 -10.87
CA ALA A 261 24.32 -16.99 -9.86
C ALA A 261 24.13 -16.46 -8.40
N THR A 262 24.35 -15.17 -8.18
CA THR A 262 24.20 -14.51 -6.87
C THR A 262 22.90 -13.72 -6.73
N ALA A 263 21.99 -13.82 -7.71
CA ALA A 263 20.73 -13.11 -7.69
C ALA A 263 19.84 -13.58 -6.53
N VAL A 264 19.14 -12.64 -5.94
CA VAL A 264 18.16 -12.87 -4.86
C VAL A 264 16.78 -12.57 -5.39
N ASP A 265 15.95 -13.60 -5.49
CA ASP A 265 14.53 -13.47 -5.80
C ASP A 265 13.67 -13.23 -4.54
N PHE A 266 12.36 -13.09 -4.72
CA PHE A 266 11.46 -12.84 -3.59
C PHE A 266 11.40 -14.00 -2.60
N ALA A 267 11.45 -15.25 -3.07
CA ALA A 267 11.43 -16.43 -2.19
C ALA A 267 12.66 -16.48 -1.28
N LEU A 268 13.83 -16.20 -1.84
CA LEU A 268 15.08 -16.16 -1.08
C LEU A 268 15.11 -14.96 -0.13
N LEU A 269 14.66 -13.77 -0.56
CA LEU A 269 14.55 -12.61 0.34
C LEU A 269 13.61 -12.89 1.52
N LEU A 270 12.45 -13.50 1.26
CA LEU A 270 11.47 -13.85 2.31
C LEU A 270 12.07 -14.86 3.31
N ASP A 271 12.81 -15.86 2.82
CA ASP A 271 13.55 -16.82 3.67
C ASP A 271 14.61 -16.11 4.54
N MET A 272 15.36 -15.17 3.96
CA MET A 272 16.34 -14.36 4.70
C MET A 272 15.67 -13.52 5.79
N CYS A 273 14.56 -12.82 5.46
CA CYS A 273 13.80 -12.03 6.43
C CYS A 273 13.27 -12.89 7.57
N ALA A 274 12.63 -14.02 7.26
CA ALA A 274 12.05 -14.92 8.25
C ALA A 274 13.11 -15.51 9.21
N LYS A 275 14.29 -15.86 8.70
CA LYS A 275 15.41 -16.37 9.49
C LYS A 275 16.08 -15.30 10.35
N SER A 276 16.09 -14.03 9.90
CA SER A 276 16.78 -12.96 10.63
C SER A 276 16.17 -12.72 12.02
N HIS A 277 14.85 -12.82 12.13
CA HIS A 277 14.11 -12.62 13.37
C HIS A 277 12.94 -13.60 13.50
N PRO A 278 13.14 -14.81 14.03
CA PRO A 278 12.10 -15.85 14.12
C PRO A 278 10.85 -15.45 14.91
N LYS A 279 10.95 -14.51 15.83
CA LYS A 279 9.82 -13.98 16.60
C LYS A 279 9.15 -12.76 15.96
N MET A 280 9.72 -12.16 14.92
CA MET A 280 9.10 -11.09 14.16
C MET A 280 8.17 -11.68 13.11
N ARG A 281 6.95 -11.15 12.98
CA ARG A 281 5.98 -11.57 11.98
C ARG A 281 6.23 -10.84 10.66
N PHE A 282 6.20 -11.56 9.54
CA PHE A 282 6.39 -11.02 8.20
C PHE A 282 5.12 -11.14 7.37
N ARG A 283 4.72 -10.02 6.77
CA ARG A 283 3.70 -9.93 5.73
C ARG A 283 4.32 -9.38 4.46
N PHE A 284 3.63 -9.56 3.36
CA PHE A 284 3.91 -8.84 2.13
C PHE A 284 2.61 -8.41 1.47
N SER A 285 2.68 -7.40 0.61
CA SER A 285 1.51 -6.82 -0.01
C SER A 285 1.76 -6.51 -1.47
N THR A 286 0.72 -6.70 -2.29
CA THR A 286 0.72 -6.41 -3.73
C THR A 286 1.44 -7.48 -4.55
N SER A 287 0.84 -8.66 -4.61
CA SER A 287 1.25 -9.76 -5.51
C SER A 287 0.64 -9.61 -6.90
N ASN A 288 1.25 -10.27 -7.87
CA ASN A 288 0.64 -10.48 -9.19
C ASN A 288 0.56 -11.98 -9.47
N PRO A 289 -0.60 -12.51 -9.92
CA PRO A 289 -0.76 -13.93 -10.15
C PRO A 289 0.32 -14.59 -11.01
N GLN A 290 0.83 -13.90 -12.02
CA GLN A 290 1.90 -14.44 -12.89
C GLN A 290 3.27 -14.51 -12.20
N ASP A 291 3.53 -13.67 -11.19
CA ASP A 291 4.84 -13.57 -10.53
C ASP A 291 4.87 -14.39 -9.22
N MET A 292 3.71 -14.84 -8.70
CA MET A 292 3.61 -15.68 -7.52
C MET A 292 4.13 -17.09 -7.81
N SER A 293 5.38 -17.35 -7.48
CA SER A 293 6.04 -18.62 -7.76
C SER A 293 5.76 -19.68 -6.70
N LEU A 294 5.90 -20.95 -7.08
CA LEU A 294 5.80 -22.08 -6.16
C LEU A 294 6.88 -22.00 -5.03
N SER A 295 8.04 -21.43 -5.31
CA SER A 295 9.10 -21.22 -4.31
C SER A 295 8.67 -20.25 -3.22
N VAL A 296 7.95 -19.17 -3.56
CA VAL A 296 7.38 -18.24 -2.56
C VAL A 296 6.37 -18.96 -1.66
N ILE A 297 5.44 -19.74 -2.24
CA ILE A 297 4.43 -20.48 -1.48
C ILE A 297 5.09 -21.48 -0.52
N LYS A 298 6.12 -22.22 -0.99
CA LYS A 298 6.88 -23.14 -0.16
C LYS A 298 7.65 -22.43 0.96
N THR A 299 8.21 -21.26 0.69
CA THR A 299 8.89 -20.44 1.71
C THR A 299 7.92 -19.96 2.78
N MET A 300 6.70 -19.52 2.39
CA MET A 300 5.64 -19.20 3.35
C MET A 300 5.31 -20.39 4.25
N ALA A 301 5.07 -21.57 3.67
CA ALA A 301 4.75 -22.78 4.42
C ALA A 301 5.89 -23.24 5.36
N LYS A 302 7.14 -22.94 5.02
CA LYS A 302 8.32 -23.32 5.80
C LYS A 302 8.48 -22.51 7.08
N HIS A 303 8.05 -21.26 7.10
CA HIS A 303 8.32 -20.31 8.18
C HIS A 303 7.05 -19.90 8.91
N GLN A 304 6.90 -20.30 10.17
CA GLN A 304 5.72 -19.97 11.01
C GLN A 304 5.53 -18.47 11.25
N ASN A 305 6.59 -17.68 11.16
CA ASN A 305 6.57 -16.23 11.32
C ASN A 305 6.24 -15.48 9.99
N VAL A 306 6.02 -16.18 8.88
CA VAL A 306 5.46 -15.63 7.65
C VAL A 306 3.94 -15.83 7.66
N CYS A 307 3.20 -14.77 7.48
CA CYS A 307 1.74 -14.76 7.58
C CYS A 307 1.05 -15.61 6.51
N ASN A 308 0.02 -16.36 6.90
CA ASN A 308 -0.81 -17.21 6.02
C ASN A 308 -1.88 -16.37 5.29
N HIS A 309 -1.44 -15.34 4.60
CA HIS A 309 -2.30 -14.44 3.82
C HIS A 309 -1.60 -14.00 2.55
N VAL A 310 -2.32 -14.06 1.43
CA VAL A 310 -1.86 -13.53 0.13
C VAL A 310 -2.89 -12.55 -0.42
N HIS A 311 -2.43 -11.33 -0.71
CA HIS A 311 -3.21 -10.38 -1.50
C HIS A 311 -2.88 -10.58 -2.98
N LEU A 312 -3.83 -11.16 -3.74
CA LEU A 312 -3.64 -11.64 -5.10
C LEU A 312 -4.66 -10.98 -6.07
N PRO A 313 -4.44 -9.73 -6.52
CA PRO A 313 -5.34 -8.98 -7.39
C PRO A 313 -5.56 -9.66 -8.73
N VAL A 314 -6.75 -10.18 -9.00
CA VAL A 314 -7.12 -10.80 -10.28
C VAL A 314 -7.67 -9.78 -11.28
N GLN A 315 -8.39 -8.76 -10.81
CA GLN A 315 -9.02 -7.64 -11.51
C GLN A 315 -10.32 -8.00 -12.26
N SER A 316 -10.42 -9.16 -12.91
CA SER A 316 -11.62 -9.66 -13.61
C SER A 316 -11.65 -11.19 -13.63
N GLY A 317 -12.82 -11.78 -13.74
CA GLY A 317 -13.00 -13.23 -13.93
C GLY A 317 -13.14 -13.64 -15.40
N SER A 318 -13.14 -12.69 -16.34
CA SER A 318 -13.25 -12.93 -17.76
C SER A 318 -11.87 -12.94 -18.44
N ASN A 319 -11.52 -14.01 -19.16
CA ASN A 319 -10.27 -14.10 -19.93
C ASN A 319 -10.18 -13.00 -21.00
N ARG A 320 -11.30 -12.61 -21.59
CA ARG A 320 -11.36 -11.52 -22.58
C ARG A 320 -10.94 -10.19 -21.94
N ILE A 321 -11.53 -9.85 -20.79
CA ILE A 321 -11.21 -8.60 -20.07
C ILE A 321 -9.79 -8.66 -19.47
N LEU A 322 -9.33 -9.78 -18.94
CA LEU A 322 -7.94 -9.94 -18.50
C LEU A 322 -6.94 -9.64 -19.62
N LYS A 323 -7.22 -10.09 -20.84
CA LYS A 323 -6.42 -9.78 -22.02
C LYS A 323 -6.45 -8.29 -22.37
N GLU A 324 -7.61 -7.65 -22.38
CA GLU A 324 -7.73 -6.20 -22.61
C GLU A 324 -7.03 -5.37 -21.52
N MET A 325 -7.03 -5.85 -20.27
CA MET A 325 -6.29 -5.29 -19.16
C MET A 325 -4.77 -5.53 -19.23
N ASN A 326 -4.29 -6.28 -20.23
CA ASN A 326 -2.90 -6.76 -20.32
C ASN A 326 -2.47 -7.53 -19.06
N ARG A 327 -3.37 -8.33 -18.50
CA ARG A 327 -3.04 -9.31 -17.46
C ARG A 327 -2.49 -10.56 -18.15
N GLN A 328 -1.35 -11.04 -17.67
CA GLN A 328 -0.63 -12.14 -18.32
C GLN A 328 -0.93 -13.50 -17.67
N HIS A 329 -2.18 -13.67 -17.26
CA HIS A 329 -2.73 -14.92 -16.75
C HIS A 329 -4.18 -15.05 -17.21
N THR A 330 -4.64 -16.30 -17.30
CA THR A 330 -6.03 -16.65 -17.54
C THR A 330 -6.74 -16.91 -16.22
N ARG A 331 -8.08 -16.99 -16.27
CA ARG A 331 -8.92 -17.42 -15.15
C ARG A 331 -8.51 -18.79 -14.60
N GLU A 332 -8.24 -19.74 -15.50
CA GLU A 332 -7.90 -21.11 -15.17
C GLU A 332 -6.54 -21.21 -14.47
N GLU A 333 -5.56 -20.45 -14.95
CA GLU A 333 -4.24 -20.34 -14.31
C GLU A 333 -4.35 -19.72 -12.93
N TYR A 334 -5.22 -18.70 -12.75
CA TYR A 334 -5.49 -18.09 -11.45
C TYR A 334 -6.13 -19.08 -10.47
N ILE A 335 -7.14 -19.84 -10.90
CA ILE A 335 -7.79 -20.88 -10.09
C ILE A 335 -6.77 -21.95 -9.69
N SER A 336 -5.94 -22.41 -10.64
CA SER A 336 -4.87 -23.37 -10.38
C SER A 336 -3.87 -22.86 -9.35
N LEU A 337 -3.45 -21.59 -9.46
CA LEU A 337 -2.56 -20.95 -8.47
C LEU A 337 -3.20 -20.92 -7.08
N VAL A 338 -4.45 -20.52 -6.96
CA VAL A 338 -5.17 -20.49 -5.67
C VAL A 338 -5.27 -21.89 -5.07
N ASN A 339 -5.55 -22.90 -5.89
CA ASN A 339 -5.61 -24.30 -5.44
C ASN A 339 -4.24 -24.81 -4.96
N ASN A 340 -3.15 -24.43 -5.66
CA ASN A 340 -1.78 -24.73 -5.24
C ASN A 340 -1.46 -24.07 -3.89
N ILE A 341 -1.82 -22.79 -3.68
CA ILE A 341 -1.63 -22.11 -2.40
C ILE A 341 -2.37 -22.87 -1.30
N LYS A 342 -3.66 -23.18 -1.48
CA LYS A 342 -4.48 -23.89 -0.49
C LYS A 342 -4.03 -25.33 -0.24
N SER A 343 -3.45 -26.01 -1.22
CA SER A 343 -2.91 -27.36 -1.03
C SER A 343 -1.64 -27.39 -0.18
N ILE A 344 -0.82 -26.35 -0.25
CA ILE A 344 0.44 -26.25 0.49
C ILE A 344 0.23 -25.56 1.84
N ILE A 345 -0.66 -24.57 1.91
CA ILE A 345 -1.02 -23.80 3.10
C ILE A 345 -2.55 -23.82 3.23
N PRO A 346 -3.15 -24.87 3.82
CA PRO A 346 -4.60 -25.07 3.81
C PRO A 346 -5.42 -23.95 4.44
N ASP A 347 -4.89 -23.29 5.47
CA ASP A 347 -5.48 -22.15 6.18
C ASP A 347 -5.17 -20.79 5.56
N CYS A 348 -4.46 -20.74 4.42
CA CYS A 348 -4.11 -19.48 3.77
C CYS A 348 -5.35 -18.70 3.33
N THR A 349 -5.47 -17.48 3.80
CA THR A 349 -6.48 -16.53 3.36
C THR A 349 -6.04 -15.79 2.11
N ILE A 350 -6.99 -15.59 1.19
CA ILE A 350 -6.73 -14.90 -0.08
C ILE A 350 -7.62 -13.68 -0.18
N SER A 351 -7.02 -12.55 -0.48
CA SER A 351 -7.73 -11.32 -0.82
C SER A 351 -7.44 -10.90 -2.27
N GLN A 352 -8.31 -10.07 -2.82
CA GLN A 352 -8.28 -9.71 -4.23
C GLN A 352 -8.62 -8.23 -4.46
N ASP A 353 -8.31 -7.74 -5.68
CA ASP A 353 -8.86 -6.51 -6.26
C ASP A 353 -9.72 -6.87 -7.47
N MET A 354 -10.87 -6.18 -7.62
CA MET A 354 -11.76 -6.29 -8.76
C MET A 354 -12.07 -4.91 -9.34
N ILE A 355 -12.06 -4.80 -10.67
CA ILE A 355 -12.48 -3.60 -11.41
C ILE A 355 -13.76 -3.94 -12.14
N CYS A 356 -14.84 -3.21 -11.85
CA CYS A 356 -16.14 -3.33 -12.51
C CYS A 356 -16.32 -2.24 -13.57
N GLY A 357 -16.84 -2.61 -14.74
CA GLY A 357 -17.10 -1.69 -15.83
C GLY A 357 -15.84 -1.18 -16.52
N PHE A 358 -14.83 -2.06 -16.69
CA PHE A 358 -13.70 -1.80 -17.57
C PHE A 358 -14.23 -1.63 -19.02
N PRO A 359 -13.67 -0.72 -19.84
CA PRO A 359 -14.13 -0.51 -21.23
C PRO A 359 -14.38 -1.82 -21.97
N THR A 360 -15.45 -1.88 -22.72
CA THR A 360 -15.94 -3.06 -23.45
C THR A 360 -16.48 -4.24 -22.62
N GLU A 361 -16.44 -4.18 -21.28
CA GLU A 361 -16.96 -5.26 -20.42
C GLU A 361 -18.43 -5.54 -20.68
N THR A 362 -18.75 -6.74 -21.17
CA THR A 362 -20.14 -7.20 -21.41
C THR A 362 -20.79 -7.70 -20.10
N GLU A 363 -22.09 -8.00 -20.16
CA GLU A 363 -22.76 -8.64 -19.02
C GLU A 363 -22.22 -10.05 -18.76
N GLN A 364 -21.86 -10.80 -19.80
CA GLN A 364 -21.25 -12.12 -19.66
C GLN A 364 -19.90 -12.03 -18.94
N ASP A 365 -19.05 -11.05 -19.25
CA ASP A 365 -17.77 -10.84 -18.56
C ASP A 365 -17.97 -10.53 -17.07
N HIS A 366 -19.02 -9.76 -16.76
CA HIS A 366 -19.38 -9.51 -15.36
C HIS A 366 -19.85 -10.78 -14.66
N GLN A 367 -20.68 -11.62 -15.31
CA GLN A 367 -21.11 -12.91 -14.76
C GLN A 367 -19.93 -13.87 -14.58
N ASP A 368 -18.95 -13.87 -15.47
CA ASP A 368 -17.71 -14.65 -15.33
C ASP A 368 -16.93 -14.18 -14.08
N THR A 369 -16.91 -12.88 -13.80
CA THR A 369 -16.30 -12.33 -12.58
C THR A 369 -17.02 -12.80 -11.33
N LEU A 370 -18.35 -12.73 -11.29
CA LEU A 370 -19.14 -13.26 -10.16
C LEU A 370 -18.96 -14.76 -9.98
N SER A 371 -18.87 -15.54 -11.07
CA SER A 371 -18.66 -16.98 -11.01
C SER A 371 -17.27 -17.35 -10.47
N LEU A 372 -16.23 -16.62 -10.85
CA LEU A 372 -14.88 -16.76 -10.26
C LEU A 372 -14.91 -16.49 -8.75
N MET A 373 -15.57 -15.42 -8.34
CA MET A 373 -15.69 -15.10 -6.90
C MET A 373 -16.38 -16.24 -6.12
N LYS A 374 -17.47 -16.83 -6.66
CA LYS A 374 -18.18 -17.95 -6.05
C LYS A 374 -17.31 -19.20 -5.94
N GLU A 375 -16.41 -19.44 -6.89
CA GLU A 375 -15.50 -20.56 -6.91
C GLU A 375 -14.39 -20.43 -5.86
N ILE A 376 -13.78 -19.25 -5.76
CA ILE A 376 -12.64 -19.00 -4.86
C ILE A 376 -13.07 -18.76 -3.42
N VAL A 377 -14.16 -18.02 -3.20
CA VAL A 377 -14.67 -17.58 -1.90
C VAL A 377 -13.60 -16.78 -1.14
N TYR A 378 -13.32 -15.57 -1.62
CA TYR A 378 -12.28 -14.71 -1.04
C TYR A 378 -12.58 -14.28 0.40
N SER A 379 -11.54 -14.17 1.22
CA SER A 379 -11.67 -13.73 2.61
C SER A 379 -12.07 -12.26 2.69
N PHE A 380 -11.48 -11.42 1.85
CA PHE A 380 -11.87 -10.03 1.63
C PHE A 380 -11.37 -9.54 0.27
N GLY A 381 -11.76 -8.33 -0.13
CA GLY A 381 -11.32 -7.77 -1.41
C GLY A 381 -11.58 -6.28 -1.51
N PHE A 382 -10.94 -5.66 -2.50
CA PHE A 382 -11.13 -4.27 -2.84
C PHE A 382 -11.78 -4.18 -4.22
N MET A 383 -12.96 -3.60 -4.28
CA MET A 383 -13.76 -3.51 -5.48
C MET A 383 -13.90 -2.07 -5.92
N TYR A 384 -13.66 -1.81 -7.20
CA TYR A 384 -13.62 -0.48 -7.77
C TYR A 384 -14.48 -0.39 -9.03
N ILE A 385 -15.10 0.76 -9.25
CA ILE A 385 -15.57 1.15 -10.58
C ILE A 385 -14.33 1.54 -11.39
N TYR A 386 -14.25 1.08 -12.65
CA TYR A 386 -13.25 1.58 -13.57
C TYR A 386 -13.38 3.11 -13.68
N SER A 387 -12.27 3.76 -13.57
CA SER A 387 -12.14 5.20 -13.77
C SER A 387 -10.91 5.45 -14.62
N GLU A 388 -11.12 6.10 -15.73
CA GLU A 388 -10.08 6.47 -16.68
C GLU A 388 -8.96 7.26 -16.00
N ARG A 389 -7.71 6.95 -16.36
CA ARG A 389 -6.52 7.60 -15.83
C ARG A 389 -5.70 8.17 -16.98
N PRO A 390 -5.49 9.51 -17.00
CA PRO A 390 -4.70 10.15 -18.05
C PRO A 390 -3.31 9.54 -18.17
N GLY A 391 -2.91 9.25 -19.41
CA GLY A 391 -1.62 8.70 -19.76
C GLY A 391 -1.53 7.16 -19.73
N THR A 392 -2.59 6.46 -19.32
CA THR A 392 -2.64 4.99 -19.38
C THR A 392 -2.89 4.46 -20.78
N LEU A 393 -2.60 3.18 -20.99
CA LEU A 393 -2.87 2.55 -22.29
C LEU A 393 -4.38 2.42 -22.55
N ALA A 394 -5.17 2.16 -21.50
CA ALA A 394 -6.62 2.06 -21.61
C ALA A 394 -7.23 3.41 -22.07
N GLU A 395 -6.85 4.51 -21.40
CA GLU A 395 -7.32 5.86 -21.77
C GLU A 395 -6.98 6.24 -23.22
N ARG A 396 -5.82 5.80 -23.71
CA ARG A 396 -5.38 6.12 -25.08
C ARG A 396 -5.99 5.25 -26.17
N LYS A 397 -6.50 4.07 -25.85
CA LYS A 397 -6.89 3.05 -26.83
C LYS A 397 -8.36 2.61 -26.74
N LEU A 398 -9.01 2.84 -25.61
CA LEU A 398 -10.35 2.36 -25.33
C LEU A 398 -11.23 3.53 -24.91
N ASP A 399 -12.41 3.62 -25.49
CA ASP A 399 -13.43 4.55 -25.03
C ASP A 399 -14.12 3.97 -23.78
N ASP A 400 -14.38 4.80 -22.78
CA ASP A 400 -15.15 4.39 -21.59
C ASP A 400 -16.64 4.28 -21.94
N ASP A 401 -16.99 3.19 -22.60
CA ASP A 401 -18.29 2.92 -23.24
C ASP A 401 -19.36 2.38 -22.28
N ILE A 402 -19.01 2.10 -21.02
CA ILE A 402 -19.93 1.53 -20.04
C ILE A 402 -20.64 2.63 -19.24
N ASN A 403 -21.97 2.68 -19.36
CA ASN A 403 -22.78 3.63 -18.60
C ASN A 403 -22.52 3.52 -17.09
N PHE A 404 -22.40 4.64 -16.41
CA PHE A 404 -22.06 4.71 -15.00
C PHE A 404 -23.04 3.95 -14.09
N GLU A 405 -24.35 3.93 -14.40
CA GLU A 405 -25.34 3.18 -13.63
C GLU A 405 -25.15 1.66 -13.78
N ILE A 406 -24.68 1.18 -14.94
CA ILE A 406 -24.30 -0.22 -15.13
C ILE A 406 -23.07 -0.56 -14.27
N LYS A 407 -22.03 0.28 -14.32
CA LYS A 407 -20.84 0.10 -13.48
C LYS A 407 -21.20 0.04 -11.99
N LYS A 408 -22.09 0.92 -11.55
CA LYS A 408 -22.54 1.01 -10.16
C LYS A 408 -23.34 -0.23 -9.74
N ARG A 409 -24.22 -0.74 -10.61
CA ARG A 409 -24.95 -2.00 -10.37
C ARG A 409 -23.98 -3.17 -10.24
N ARG A 410 -23.05 -3.33 -11.20
CA ARG A 410 -22.03 -4.39 -11.18
C ARG A 410 -21.18 -4.34 -9.92
N LEU A 411 -20.73 -3.14 -9.51
CA LEU A 411 -20.02 -2.96 -8.27
C LEU A 411 -20.84 -3.41 -7.05
N ALA A 412 -22.13 -3.05 -7.00
CA ALA A 412 -23.01 -3.43 -5.89
C ALA A 412 -23.14 -4.96 -5.77
N GLU A 413 -23.29 -5.67 -6.88
CA GLU A 413 -23.37 -7.13 -6.94
C GLU A 413 -22.06 -7.77 -6.44
N VAL A 414 -20.92 -7.30 -6.89
CA VAL A 414 -19.59 -7.78 -6.44
C VAL A 414 -19.37 -7.53 -4.95
N VAL A 415 -19.76 -6.36 -4.44
CA VAL A 415 -19.64 -6.00 -3.02
C VAL A 415 -20.50 -6.88 -2.15
N GLU A 416 -21.76 -7.15 -2.54
CA GLU A 416 -22.68 -7.99 -1.78
C GLU A 416 -22.18 -9.43 -1.74
N LEU A 417 -21.71 -9.96 -2.88
CA LEU A 417 -21.12 -11.29 -2.95
C LEU A 417 -19.86 -11.39 -2.07
N GLN A 418 -18.97 -10.40 -2.12
CA GLN A 418 -17.77 -10.37 -1.27
C GLN A 418 -18.14 -10.34 0.22
N ARG A 419 -19.17 -9.58 0.60
CA ARG A 419 -19.62 -9.54 2.00
C ARG A 419 -20.10 -10.89 2.48
N SER A 420 -20.84 -11.63 1.66
CA SER A 420 -21.29 -13.00 1.98
C SER A 420 -20.09 -13.95 2.11
N HIS A 421 -19.12 -13.87 1.19
CA HIS A 421 -17.89 -14.68 1.24
C HIS A 421 -17.05 -14.36 2.47
N GLY A 422 -16.87 -13.09 2.81
CA GLY A 422 -16.17 -12.67 4.01
C GLY A 422 -16.78 -13.30 5.27
N LEU A 423 -18.13 -13.32 5.37
CA LEU A 423 -18.82 -13.96 6.50
C LEU A 423 -18.61 -15.48 6.52
N ILE A 424 -18.61 -16.15 5.35
CA ILE A 424 -18.33 -17.59 5.27
C ILE A 424 -16.91 -17.85 5.82
N ARG A 425 -15.90 -17.09 5.35
CA ARG A 425 -14.51 -17.27 5.76
C ARG A 425 -14.24 -16.91 7.22
N THR A 426 -14.85 -15.87 7.76
CA THR A 426 -14.67 -15.52 9.17
C THR A 426 -15.35 -16.52 10.11
N LYS A 427 -16.47 -17.13 9.70
CA LYS A 427 -17.14 -18.20 10.47
C LYS A 427 -16.28 -19.45 10.64
N GLU A 428 -15.35 -19.74 9.71
CA GLU A 428 -14.43 -20.87 9.82
C GLU A 428 -13.54 -20.78 11.07
N PHE A 429 -13.31 -19.57 11.61
CA PHE A 429 -12.52 -19.34 12.81
C PHE A 429 -13.30 -19.49 14.13
N ILE A 430 -14.62 -19.59 14.10
CA ILE A 430 -15.42 -19.76 15.32
C ILE A 430 -15.00 -21.06 16.05
N ASN A 431 -14.82 -20.96 17.36
CA ASN A 431 -14.29 -22.02 18.21
C ASN A 431 -12.81 -22.40 17.98
N GLN A 432 -12.10 -21.70 17.10
CA GLN A 432 -10.64 -21.83 17.00
C GLN A 432 -9.92 -20.89 18.00
N THR A 433 -8.69 -21.23 18.33
CA THR A 433 -7.76 -20.34 19.02
C THR A 433 -6.81 -19.75 18.00
N VAL A 434 -6.74 -18.41 17.93
CA VAL A 434 -5.95 -17.68 16.94
C VAL A 434 -4.98 -16.76 17.64
N GLU A 435 -3.73 -16.73 17.19
CA GLU A 435 -2.73 -15.78 17.66
C GLU A 435 -3.01 -14.38 17.09
N ILE A 436 -3.15 -13.40 17.96
CA ILE A 436 -3.41 -12.01 17.60
C ILE A 436 -2.29 -11.12 18.11
N LEU A 437 -1.70 -10.31 17.23
CA LEU A 437 -0.81 -9.23 17.62
C LEU A 437 -1.67 -8.00 17.97
N ILE A 438 -1.57 -7.50 19.19
CA ILE A 438 -2.30 -6.30 19.61
C ILE A 438 -1.66 -5.08 18.99
N GLU A 439 -2.41 -4.34 18.17
CA GLU A 439 -1.93 -3.15 17.47
C GLU A 439 -2.40 -1.84 18.10
N LYS A 440 -3.59 -1.85 18.69
CA LYS A 440 -4.24 -0.63 19.22
C LYS A 440 -5.48 -0.96 20.04
N GLU A 441 -6.05 0.10 20.65
CA GLU A 441 -7.41 0.05 21.17
C GLU A 441 -8.46 -0.09 20.06
N SER A 442 -9.56 -0.76 20.37
CA SER A 442 -10.69 -0.86 19.44
C SER A 442 -11.33 0.51 19.20
N LYS A 443 -11.60 0.85 17.92
CA LYS A 443 -12.26 2.12 17.56
C LYS A 443 -13.65 2.31 18.15
N LYS A 444 -14.32 1.21 18.52
CA LYS A 444 -15.70 1.22 19.04
C LYS A 444 -15.80 1.08 20.56
N SER A 445 -14.68 0.82 21.24
CA SER A 445 -14.66 0.59 22.68
C SER A 445 -13.26 0.78 23.25
N ASN A 446 -13.12 1.60 24.26
CA ASN A 446 -11.86 1.79 25.00
C ASN A 446 -11.56 0.64 25.98
N THR A 447 -12.49 -0.31 26.18
CA THR A 447 -12.33 -1.50 27.03
C THR A 447 -11.91 -2.74 26.25
N LYS A 448 -11.64 -2.61 24.93
CA LYS A 448 -11.26 -3.73 24.07
C LYS A 448 -9.99 -3.43 23.30
N TRP A 449 -9.17 -4.46 23.12
CA TRP A 449 -8.06 -4.45 22.19
C TRP A 449 -8.53 -4.75 20.76
N SER A 450 -7.74 -4.28 19.80
CA SER A 450 -7.85 -4.61 18.39
C SER A 450 -6.46 -4.99 17.87
N GLY A 451 -6.38 -6.11 17.20
CA GLY A 451 -5.14 -6.61 16.63
C GLY A 451 -5.41 -7.46 15.38
N ARG A 452 -4.36 -8.03 14.79
CA ARG A 452 -4.44 -8.87 13.58
C ARG A 452 -3.91 -10.27 13.78
N SER A 453 -4.59 -11.21 13.14
CA SER A 453 -4.16 -12.60 13.00
C SER A 453 -3.08 -12.75 11.91
N PRO A 454 -2.36 -13.89 11.82
CA PRO A 454 -1.52 -14.23 10.67
C PRO A 454 -2.30 -14.23 9.34
N HIS A 455 -3.60 -14.49 9.38
CA HIS A 455 -4.52 -14.52 8.23
C HIS A 455 -4.98 -13.11 7.77
N ASN A 456 -4.39 -12.04 8.34
CA ASN A 456 -4.75 -10.65 8.07
C ASN A 456 -6.19 -10.27 8.44
N ILE A 457 -6.82 -10.99 9.35
CA ILE A 457 -8.15 -10.69 9.85
C ILE A 457 -8.03 -9.95 11.19
N VAL A 458 -8.79 -8.88 11.35
CA VAL A 458 -8.85 -8.13 12.62
C VAL A 458 -9.60 -8.93 13.67
N ALA A 459 -9.07 -8.98 14.88
CA ALA A 459 -9.77 -9.49 16.04
C ALA A 459 -9.95 -8.42 17.11
N VAL A 460 -11.08 -8.51 17.84
CA VAL A 460 -11.41 -7.60 18.94
C VAL A 460 -11.79 -8.44 20.16
N PHE A 461 -11.18 -8.14 21.31
CA PHE A 461 -11.38 -8.84 22.57
C PHE A 461 -11.18 -7.92 23.77
N PRO A 462 -11.63 -8.24 25.00
CA PRO A 462 -11.45 -7.45 26.21
C PRO A 462 -9.97 -7.15 26.50
N LYS A 463 -9.68 -6.00 27.09
CA LYS A 463 -8.29 -5.59 27.34
C LYS A 463 -7.54 -6.46 28.36
N GLU A 464 -8.16 -6.81 29.44
CA GLU A 464 -7.51 -7.51 30.53
C GLU A 464 -6.11 -6.97 30.90
N SER A 465 -5.12 -7.84 31.16
CA SER A 465 -3.75 -7.46 31.54
C SER A 465 -2.77 -7.34 30.37
N TYR A 466 -3.23 -7.45 29.12
CA TYR A 466 -2.38 -7.38 27.93
C TYR A 466 -2.11 -5.95 27.49
N GLU A 467 -1.02 -5.78 26.71
CA GLU A 467 -0.56 -4.46 26.22
C GLU A 467 -0.42 -4.46 24.68
N ILE A 468 -0.29 -3.27 24.12
CA ILE A 468 0.01 -3.09 22.68
C ILE A 468 1.39 -3.70 22.39
N GLY A 469 1.46 -4.56 21.36
CA GLY A 469 2.66 -5.30 20.99
C GLY A 469 2.68 -6.74 21.47
N ASP A 470 1.78 -7.15 22.37
CA ASP A 470 1.69 -8.53 22.80
C ASP A 470 1.09 -9.42 21.70
N PHE A 471 1.65 -10.63 21.57
CA PHE A 471 1.02 -11.74 20.87
C PHE A 471 0.15 -12.54 21.85
N VAL A 472 -1.15 -12.53 21.61
CA VAL A 472 -2.15 -13.14 22.50
C VAL A 472 -2.92 -14.22 21.78
N LEU A 473 -3.11 -15.37 22.47
CA LEU A 473 -3.99 -16.43 22.00
C LEU A 473 -5.43 -16.06 22.32
N VAL A 474 -6.28 -15.93 21.29
CA VAL A 474 -7.68 -15.53 21.40
C VAL A 474 -8.59 -16.67 20.96
N LYS A 475 -9.47 -17.13 21.85
CA LYS A 475 -10.53 -18.05 21.54
C LYS A 475 -11.68 -17.32 20.86
N ILE A 476 -11.91 -17.58 19.59
CA ILE A 476 -12.93 -16.90 18.79
C ILE A 476 -14.33 -17.44 19.18
N LYS A 477 -15.24 -16.54 19.52
CA LYS A 477 -16.62 -16.83 19.96
C LYS A 477 -17.66 -16.44 18.90
N ASP A 478 -17.39 -15.36 18.17
CA ASP A 478 -18.31 -14.78 17.20
C ASP A 478 -17.52 -14.04 16.11
N CYS A 479 -18.19 -13.65 15.03
CA CYS A 479 -17.58 -12.89 13.95
C CYS A 479 -18.58 -11.99 13.22
N THR A 480 -18.04 -11.02 12.50
CA THR A 480 -18.71 -10.33 11.39
C THR A 480 -18.05 -10.74 10.08
N SER A 481 -18.49 -10.22 8.94
CA SER A 481 -17.82 -10.47 7.65
C SER A 481 -16.37 -9.97 7.58
N ALA A 482 -15.86 -9.28 8.60
CA ALA A 482 -14.57 -8.61 8.57
C ALA A 482 -13.81 -8.64 9.91
N THR A 483 -14.41 -9.11 10.99
CA THR A 483 -13.82 -9.01 12.34
C THR A 483 -14.16 -10.27 13.14
N LEU A 484 -13.15 -10.84 13.78
CA LEU A 484 -13.29 -11.90 14.76
C LEU A 484 -13.54 -11.29 16.15
N ILE A 485 -14.39 -11.92 16.93
CA ILE A 485 -14.73 -11.50 18.29
C ILE A 485 -14.43 -12.67 19.22
N GLY A 486 -13.65 -12.44 20.28
CA GLY A 486 -13.23 -13.52 21.14
C GLY A 486 -12.84 -13.07 22.54
N GLU A 487 -12.22 -13.99 23.25
CA GLU A 487 -11.68 -13.84 24.60
C GLU A 487 -10.22 -14.29 24.61
N ALA A 488 -9.35 -13.51 25.24
CA ALA A 488 -7.96 -13.90 25.41
C ALA A 488 -7.86 -15.08 26.38
N ILE A 489 -6.97 -16.03 26.08
CA ILE A 489 -6.75 -17.20 26.93
C ILE A 489 -5.30 -17.31 27.42
N GLY A 490 -4.41 -16.45 26.98
CA GLY A 490 -3.01 -16.38 27.39
C GLY A 490 -2.12 -15.68 26.38
N LEU A 491 -0.87 -15.41 26.79
CA LEU A 491 0.18 -14.93 25.89
C LEU A 491 0.60 -16.06 24.94
N SER A 492 1.00 -15.71 23.73
CA SER A 492 1.64 -16.65 22.80
C SER A 492 3.12 -16.86 23.17
N GLU A 493 3.70 -17.98 22.74
CA GLU A 493 5.15 -18.27 22.87
C GLU A 493 6.01 -17.30 22.06
N ASN A 494 5.42 -16.57 21.12
CA ASN A 494 6.08 -15.55 20.29
C ASN A 494 6.26 -14.20 21.00
N ASN A 495 5.73 -14.06 22.20
CA ASN A 495 5.78 -12.80 22.97
C ASN A 495 7.18 -12.47 23.51
#